data_c38d3cb10853b77af26f7221cd82cadc
#
_entry.id   c38d3cb10853b77af26f7221cd82cadc
#
_cell.length_a   1.000
_cell.length_b   1.000
_cell.length_c   1.000
_cell.angle_alpha   90.00
_cell.angle_beta   90.00
_cell.angle_gamma   90.00
#
_symmetry.space_group_name_H-M   'P 1'
#
loop_
_entity.id
_entity.type
_entity.pdbx_description
1 polymer ?
#
loop_
_entity_poly.entity_id
_entity_poly.type
_entity_poly.pdbx_seq_one_letter_code
_entity_poly.pdbx_strand_id
1 'polypeptide(L)'
;MILYFSATGNSKYIAETIAKRMNDECMSIVSCIRENRYCFENEKVLGIVSPTYFWRLPRIVAMFLENIQMINCAYTFCVFSYGTTTGSVTHFTKKLMQKNNHMFDAYYSVMMPDTWTPMFDLTYQKKIDAKLSEGENQLQHIITKIQTKTNGDFVKGKLPVCICVLPSFYMYHTERKTKHLSVNKDVCIGCGLCAKKCPVQAIVMKDGYPVHSPEKRNGSSGLTARRSAS
;
A
#
# COMPACT_ATOMS: atom_id res chain seq x y z
N MET A 1 3.36 4.46 -16.00
CA MET A 1 2.18 4.20 -15.13
C MET A 1 2.61 4.11 -13.68
N ILE A 2 1.97 4.81 -12.75
CA ILE A 2 2.24 4.73 -11.31
C ILE A 2 1.00 4.17 -10.59
N LEU A 3 1.14 3.04 -9.93
CA LEU A 3 0.06 2.39 -9.19
C LEU A 3 0.24 2.64 -7.70
N TYR A 4 -0.84 2.92 -6.98
CA TYR A 4 -0.75 3.16 -5.55
C TYR A 4 -1.88 2.51 -4.75
N PHE A 5 -1.56 2.19 -3.50
CA PHE A 5 -2.53 1.96 -2.44
C PHE A 5 -2.35 2.99 -1.34
N SER A 6 -3.42 3.63 -0.92
CA SER A 6 -3.39 4.60 0.17
C SER A 6 -4.69 4.57 0.96
N ALA A 7 -4.61 4.42 2.29
CA ALA A 7 -5.77 4.52 3.18
C ALA A 7 -6.00 5.97 3.66
N THR A 8 -4.94 6.73 3.92
CA THR A 8 -4.98 8.04 4.58
C THR A 8 -4.43 9.19 3.75
N GLY A 9 -3.97 8.92 2.51
CA GLY A 9 -3.48 9.95 1.59
C GLY A 9 -1.97 9.95 1.35
N ASN A 10 -1.13 9.54 2.29
CA ASN A 10 0.33 9.65 2.18
C ASN A 10 0.90 8.98 0.92
N SER A 11 0.62 7.70 0.70
CA SER A 11 1.11 7.01 -0.50
C SER A 11 0.49 7.55 -1.79
N LYS A 12 -0.76 8.03 -1.75
CA LYS A 12 -1.40 8.70 -2.89
C LYS A 12 -0.63 9.96 -3.27
N TYR A 13 -0.33 10.82 -2.30
CA TYR A 13 0.47 12.03 -2.53
C TYR A 13 1.82 11.73 -3.19
N ILE A 14 2.55 10.73 -2.67
CA ILE A 14 3.83 10.29 -3.26
C ILE A 14 3.65 9.86 -4.71
N ALA A 15 2.65 9.02 -4.98
CA ALA A 15 2.39 8.48 -6.31
C ALA A 15 2.00 9.58 -7.31
N GLU A 16 1.10 10.48 -6.93
CA GLU A 16 0.68 11.61 -7.77
C GLU A 16 1.83 12.58 -8.04
N THR A 17 2.70 12.81 -7.05
CA THR A 17 3.89 13.66 -7.22
C THR A 17 4.88 13.02 -8.20
N ILE A 18 5.15 11.72 -8.08
CA ILE A 18 6.02 11.00 -9.03
C ILE A 18 5.41 11.03 -10.43
N ALA A 19 4.13 10.67 -10.57
CA ALA A 19 3.45 10.65 -11.86
C ALA A 19 3.49 12.01 -12.56
N LYS A 20 3.18 13.08 -11.84
CA LYS A 20 3.26 14.46 -12.35
C LYS A 20 4.66 14.80 -12.85
N ARG A 21 5.71 14.44 -12.12
CA ARG A 21 7.12 14.73 -12.48
C ARG A 21 7.60 13.87 -13.65
N MET A 22 7.03 12.68 -13.82
CA MET A 22 7.33 11.78 -14.94
C MET A 22 6.44 12.04 -16.17
N ASN A 23 5.47 12.95 -16.07
CA ASN A 23 4.41 13.15 -17.06
C ASN A 23 3.73 11.83 -17.43
N ASP A 24 3.31 11.09 -16.41
CA ASP A 24 2.75 9.75 -16.52
C ASP A 24 1.43 9.63 -15.75
N GLU A 25 0.69 8.56 -15.97
CA GLU A 25 -0.59 8.30 -15.33
C GLU A 25 -0.41 7.74 -13.91
N CYS A 26 -1.41 8.00 -13.06
CA CYS A 26 -1.48 7.50 -11.70
C CYS A 26 -2.81 6.81 -11.45
N MET A 27 -2.78 5.54 -10.99
CA MET A 27 -3.98 4.74 -10.76
C MET A 27 -3.96 4.04 -9.41
N SER A 28 -5.13 3.94 -8.78
CA SER A 28 -5.29 3.20 -7.53
C SER A 28 -5.25 1.69 -7.77
N ILE A 29 -4.47 0.94 -6.99
CA ILE A 29 -4.50 -0.53 -6.96
C ILE A 29 -5.91 -1.05 -6.67
N VAL A 30 -6.71 -0.33 -5.86
CA VAL A 30 -8.11 -0.69 -5.60
C VAL A 30 -8.95 -0.62 -6.87
N SER A 31 -8.73 0.38 -7.72
CA SER A 31 -9.39 0.49 -9.02
C SER A 31 -8.95 -0.65 -9.94
N CYS A 32 -7.65 -0.92 -10.04
CA CYS A 32 -7.14 -2.05 -10.82
C CYS A 32 -7.79 -3.38 -10.42
N ILE A 33 -7.91 -3.65 -9.11
CA ILE A 33 -8.56 -4.87 -8.60
C ILE A 33 -10.04 -4.92 -8.99
N ARG A 34 -10.77 -3.80 -8.88
CA ARG A 34 -12.19 -3.74 -9.24
C ARG A 34 -12.42 -3.95 -10.74
N GLU A 35 -11.51 -3.45 -11.56
CA GLU A 35 -11.54 -3.54 -13.02
C GLU A 35 -10.90 -4.85 -13.52
N ASN A 36 -10.41 -5.71 -12.62
CA ASN A 36 -9.66 -6.93 -12.94
C ASN A 36 -8.43 -6.66 -13.84
N ARG A 37 -7.81 -5.50 -13.66
CA ARG A 37 -6.63 -5.05 -14.43
C ARG A 37 -5.36 -5.44 -13.67
N TYR A 38 -4.71 -6.50 -14.10
CA TYR A 38 -3.46 -7.01 -13.52
C TYR A 38 -2.31 -7.05 -14.51
N CYS A 39 -2.57 -6.84 -15.80
CA CYS A 39 -1.57 -6.83 -16.85
C CYS A 39 -1.16 -5.41 -17.23
N PHE A 40 0.15 -5.16 -17.22
CA PHE A 40 0.78 -3.90 -17.61
C PHE A 40 1.88 -4.21 -18.60
N GLU A 41 1.72 -3.71 -19.83
CA GLU A 41 2.59 -4.05 -20.96
C GLU A 41 3.22 -2.80 -21.55
N ASN A 42 4.50 -2.95 -21.93
CA ASN A 42 5.25 -1.92 -22.65
C ASN A 42 5.34 -0.57 -21.92
N GLU A 43 5.25 -0.61 -20.58
CA GLU A 43 5.38 0.60 -19.76
C GLU A 43 6.82 1.11 -19.78
N LYS A 44 7.02 2.40 -20.09
CA LYS A 44 8.34 3.04 -19.98
C LYS A 44 8.83 3.02 -18.55
N VAL A 45 7.88 3.20 -17.61
CA VAL A 45 8.09 3.14 -16.17
C VAL A 45 6.84 2.54 -15.54
N LEU A 46 7.00 1.52 -14.69
CA LEU A 46 5.92 0.99 -13.86
C LEU A 46 6.32 1.09 -12.39
N GLY A 47 5.65 1.96 -11.65
CA GLY A 47 5.89 2.19 -10.22
C GLY A 47 4.77 1.67 -9.34
N ILE A 48 5.14 1.06 -8.21
CA ILE A 48 4.21 0.67 -7.14
C ILE A 48 4.48 1.53 -5.91
N VAL A 49 3.47 2.24 -5.41
CA VAL A 49 3.58 3.05 -4.19
C VAL A 49 2.64 2.50 -3.12
N SER A 50 3.20 2.07 -1.99
CA SER A 50 2.47 1.39 -0.91
C SER A 50 2.89 1.88 0.46
N PRO A 51 1.99 1.95 1.44
CA PRO A 51 2.38 2.11 2.82
C PRO A 51 3.02 0.82 3.36
N THR A 52 3.82 0.99 4.42
CA THR A 52 4.36 -0.12 5.21
C THR A 52 3.47 -0.37 6.41
N TYR A 53 2.87 -1.55 6.49
CA TYR A 53 2.06 -1.99 7.64
C TYR A 53 2.78 -3.12 8.36
N PHE A 54 3.18 -2.88 9.62
CA PHE A 54 3.89 -3.87 10.44
C PHE A 54 5.09 -4.49 9.70
N TRP A 55 5.88 -3.63 9.04
CA TRP A 55 7.09 -4.00 8.28
C TRP A 55 6.83 -4.89 7.04
N ARG A 56 5.57 -4.93 6.57
CA ARG A 56 5.12 -5.65 5.38
C ARG A 56 4.28 -4.76 4.48
N LEU A 57 4.00 -5.24 3.27
CA LEU A 57 2.96 -4.65 2.42
C LEU A 57 1.57 -4.86 3.03
N PRO A 58 0.64 -3.92 2.87
CA PRO A 58 -0.78 -4.20 3.10
C PRO A 58 -1.22 -5.43 2.33
N ARG A 59 -2.11 -6.25 2.93
CA ARG A 59 -2.53 -7.51 2.30
C ARG A 59 -3.11 -7.32 0.90
N ILE A 60 -3.91 -6.27 0.71
CA ILE A 60 -4.50 -5.96 -0.60
C ILE A 60 -3.42 -5.71 -1.67
N VAL A 61 -2.32 -5.04 -1.30
CA VAL A 61 -1.18 -4.82 -2.19
C VAL A 61 -0.43 -6.12 -2.45
N ALA A 62 -0.19 -6.92 -1.41
CA ALA A 62 0.47 -8.21 -1.58
C ALA A 62 -0.32 -9.13 -2.52
N MET A 63 -1.64 -9.24 -2.34
CA MET A 63 -2.53 -10.01 -3.22
C MET A 63 -2.56 -9.47 -4.66
N PHE A 64 -2.52 -8.15 -4.83
CA PHE A 64 -2.42 -7.55 -6.14
C PHE A 64 -1.10 -7.93 -6.83
N LEU A 65 0.02 -7.82 -6.12
CA LEU A 65 1.35 -8.19 -6.63
C LEU A 65 1.53 -9.70 -6.87
N GLU A 66 0.76 -10.55 -6.19
CA GLU A 66 0.71 -11.99 -6.48
C GLU A 66 0.10 -12.32 -7.84
N ASN A 67 -0.67 -11.40 -8.42
CA ASN A 67 -1.36 -11.60 -9.70
C ASN A 67 -0.91 -10.64 -10.80
N ILE A 68 -0.03 -9.68 -10.49
CA ILE A 68 0.45 -8.71 -11.46
C ILE A 68 1.26 -9.37 -12.56
N GLN A 69 1.06 -8.93 -13.79
CA GLN A 69 1.86 -9.27 -14.95
C GLN A 69 2.54 -8.00 -15.47
N MET A 70 3.86 -8.00 -15.45
CA MET A 70 4.69 -6.90 -15.93
C MET A 70 5.42 -7.36 -17.20
N ILE A 71 4.91 -7.00 -18.38
CA ILE A 71 5.40 -7.47 -19.66
C ILE A 71 6.14 -6.34 -20.37
N ASN A 72 7.39 -6.55 -20.71
CA ASN A 72 8.22 -5.58 -21.45
C ASN A 72 8.25 -4.18 -20.80
N CYS A 73 8.16 -4.10 -19.46
CA CYS A 73 8.31 -2.84 -18.75
C CYS A 73 9.79 -2.43 -18.72
N ALA A 74 10.10 -1.22 -19.20
CA ALA A 74 11.49 -0.80 -19.36
C ALA A 74 12.19 -0.42 -18.04
N TYR A 75 11.44 -0.07 -17.01
CA TYR A 75 11.93 0.17 -15.66
C TYR A 75 10.80 0.02 -14.65
N THR A 76 11.06 -0.73 -13.58
CA THR A 76 10.06 -1.05 -12.56
C THR A 76 10.58 -0.69 -11.16
N PHE A 77 9.74 -0.10 -10.31
CA PHE A 77 10.16 0.26 -8.96
C PHE A 77 9.05 0.14 -7.93
N CYS A 78 9.45 0.02 -6.66
CA CYS A 78 8.54 0.04 -5.54
C CYS A 78 8.95 1.12 -4.52
N VAL A 79 7.99 1.96 -4.09
CA VAL A 79 8.18 2.99 -3.05
C VAL A 79 7.34 2.64 -1.84
N PHE A 80 7.97 2.62 -0.67
CA PHE A 80 7.31 2.38 0.61
C PHE A 80 7.17 3.69 1.40
N SER A 81 5.94 4.12 1.69
CA SER A 81 5.74 5.17 2.67
C SER A 81 5.79 4.57 4.09
N TYR A 82 6.50 5.25 5.00
CA TYR A 82 6.68 4.78 6.36
C TYR A 82 6.75 5.96 7.34
N GLY A 83 6.37 5.73 8.59
CA GLY A 83 6.40 6.78 9.62
C GLY A 83 7.58 6.71 10.56
N THR A 84 8.02 5.52 10.96
CA THR A 84 9.11 5.30 11.91
C THR A 84 10.20 4.42 11.33
N THR A 85 9.86 3.20 10.92
CA THR A 85 10.79 2.25 10.30
C THR A 85 10.12 1.49 9.16
N THR A 86 10.90 1.11 8.16
CA THR A 86 10.45 0.23 7.08
C THR A 86 10.59 -1.25 7.44
N GLY A 87 11.36 -1.55 8.49
CA GLY A 87 11.64 -2.91 8.90
C GLY A 87 12.22 -3.75 7.77
N SER A 88 11.60 -4.88 7.50
CA SER A 88 12.03 -5.79 6.43
C SER A 88 11.05 -5.82 5.24
N VAL A 89 10.29 -4.75 5.00
CA VAL A 89 9.29 -4.69 3.91
C VAL A 89 9.89 -5.05 2.55
N THR A 90 11.10 -4.56 2.26
CA THR A 90 11.78 -4.88 0.99
C THR A 90 12.06 -6.38 0.85
N HIS A 91 12.54 -7.02 1.92
CA HIS A 91 12.79 -8.47 1.92
C HIS A 91 11.52 -9.26 1.60
N PHE A 92 10.42 -8.94 2.28
CA PHE A 92 9.15 -9.62 2.07
C PHE A 92 8.57 -9.34 0.68
N THR A 93 8.74 -8.12 0.15
CA THR A 93 8.31 -7.75 -1.20
C THR A 93 9.13 -8.49 -2.26
N LYS A 94 10.47 -8.53 -2.14
CA LYS A 94 11.34 -9.31 -3.03
C LYS A 94 10.94 -10.78 -3.07
N LYS A 95 10.76 -11.39 -1.89
CA LYS A 95 10.34 -12.79 -1.78
C LYS A 95 8.97 -13.05 -2.42
N LEU A 96 8.04 -12.09 -2.32
CA LEU A 96 6.73 -12.17 -2.95
C LEU A 96 6.86 -12.14 -4.48
N MET A 97 7.60 -11.16 -5.01
CA MET A 97 7.77 -10.97 -6.46
C MET A 97 8.53 -12.14 -7.11
N GLN A 98 9.55 -12.68 -6.43
CA GLN A 98 10.30 -13.87 -6.90
C GLN A 98 9.41 -15.09 -7.12
N LYS A 99 8.37 -15.28 -6.30
CA LYS A 99 7.41 -16.39 -6.48
C LYS A 99 6.64 -16.31 -7.81
N ASN A 100 6.53 -15.11 -8.37
CA ASN A 100 5.84 -14.84 -9.62
C ASN A 100 6.82 -14.60 -10.78
N ASN A 101 8.10 -14.93 -10.60
CA ASN A 101 9.17 -14.69 -11.57
C ASN A 101 9.31 -13.20 -11.98
N HIS A 102 8.97 -12.29 -11.08
CA HIS A 102 9.13 -10.86 -11.26
C HIS A 102 10.11 -10.27 -10.24
N MET A 103 10.74 -9.17 -10.60
CA MET A 103 11.58 -8.37 -9.73
C MET A 103 11.39 -6.90 -10.07
N PHE A 104 11.48 -6.02 -9.06
CA PHE A 104 11.60 -4.60 -9.31
C PHE A 104 13.08 -4.22 -9.48
N ASP A 105 13.35 -3.31 -10.41
CA ASP A 105 14.70 -2.77 -10.64
C ASP A 105 15.16 -1.92 -9.47
N ALA A 106 14.23 -1.21 -8.81
CA ALA A 106 14.57 -0.40 -7.65
C ALA A 106 13.52 -0.42 -6.54
N TYR A 107 14.02 -0.18 -5.31
CA TYR A 107 13.21 -0.03 -4.10
C TYR A 107 13.58 1.26 -3.39
N TYR A 108 12.58 2.03 -3.00
CA TYR A 108 12.71 3.32 -2.34
C TYR A 108 11.83 3.39 -1.10
N SER A 109 12.08 4.38 -0.24
CA SER A 109 11.18 4.69 0.87
C SER A 109 11.08 6.19 1.09
N VAL A 110 9.88 6.65 1.47
CA VAL A 110 9.59 8.05 1.78
C VAL A 110 8.99 8.13 3.17
N MET A 111 9.61 8.95 4.04
CA MET A 111 9.08 9.22 5.37
C MET A 111 7.80 10.06 5.27
N MET A 112 6.78 9.66 6.02
CA MET A 112 5.51 10.37 6.14
C MET A 112 5.03 10.33 7.60
N PRO A 113 4.15 11.22 8.04
CA PRO A 113 3.55 11.10 9.36
C PRO A 113 2.83 9.76 9.53
N ASP A 114 3.02 9.12 10.68
CA ASP A 114 2.26 7.92 11.03
C ASP A 114 0.80 8.31 11.26
N THR A 115 -0.11 7.63 10.56
CA THR A 115 -1.55 7.92 10.62
C THR A 115 -2.35 6.86 11.39
N TRP A 116 -1.67 5.94 12.07
CA TRP A 116 -2.33 4.97 12.95
C TRP A 116 -2.52 5.57 14.33
N THR A 117 -3.63 6.28 14.52
CA THR A 117 -3.96 7.06 15.71
C THR A 117 -4.05 6.27 17.03
N PRO A 118 -4.33 4.95 17.07
CA PRO A 118 -4.25 4.18 18.32
C PRO A 118 -2.86 4.16 18.96
N MET A 119 -1.79 4.40 18.18
CA MET A 119 -0.41 4.39 18.69
C MET A 119 0.32 5.72 18.50
N PHE A 120 -0.06 6.52 17.50
CA PHE A 120 0.65 7.74 17.14
C PHE A 120 -0.21 8.97 17.35
N ASP A 121 0.34 9.93 18.09
CA ASP A 121 -0.29 11.21 18.33
C ASP A 121 0.03 12.19 17.19
N LEU A 122 -1.03 12.70 16.57
CA LEU A 122 -0.97 13.69 15.49
C LEU A 122 -1.22 15.13 15.94
N THR A 123 -1.21 15.40 17.25
CA THR A 123 -1.43 16.76 17.78
C THR A 123 -0.18 17.63 17.73
N TYR A 124 1.00 17.03 17.67
CA TYR A 124 2.28 17.76 17.66
C TYR A 124 2.66 18.24 16.25
N GLN A 125 2.13 19.39 15.84
CA GLN A 125 2.33 19.96 14.49
C GLN A 125 3.79 20.04 14.07
N LYS A 126 4.69 20.48 14.95
CA LYS A 126 6.13 20.58 14.64
C LYS A 126 6.77 19.25 14.22
N LYS A 127 6.34 18.14 14.84
CA LYS A 127 6.84 16.79 14.47
C LYS A 127 6.28 16.33 13.13
N ILE A 128 5.04 16.70 12.85
CA ILE A 128 4.40 16.41 11.56
C ILE A 128 5.11 17.17 10.45
N ASP A 129 5.32 18.46 10.63
CA ASP A 129 5.99 19.33 9.65
C ASP A 129 7.43 18.86 9.37
N ALA A 130 8.16 18.47 10.41
CA ALA A 130 9.51 17.94 10.24
C ALA A 130 9.52 16.63 9.41
N LYS A 131 8.58 15.71 9.66
CA LYS A 131 8.45 14.48 8.86
C LYS A 131 8.03 14.77 7.42
N LEU A 132 7.13 15.71 7.20
CA LEU A 132 6.72 16.12 5.85
C LEU A 132 7.88 16.74 5.08
N SER A 133 8.65 17.64 5.71
CA SER A 133 9.83 18.24 5.10
C SER A 133 10.89 17.21 4.73
N GLU A 134 11.20 16.27 5.63
CA GLU A 134 12.14 15.18 5.34
C GLU A 134 11.60 14.27 4.22
N GLY A 135 10.30 13.96 4.26
CA GLY A 135 9.65 13.16 3.22
C GLY A 135 9.70 13.81 1.85
N GLU A 136 9.49 15.12 1.78
CA GLU A 136 9.59 15.88 0.53
C GLU A 136 11.03 15.87 -0.02
N ASN A 137 12.02 16.09 0.83
CA ASN A 137 13.44 16.00 0.43
C ASN A 137 13.78 14.60 -0.12
N GLN A 138 13.34 13.52 0.58
CA GLN A 138 13.52 12.15 0.11
C GLN A 138 12.84 11.93 -1.24
N LEU A 139 11.62 12.43 -1.41
CA LEU A 139 10.84 12.27 -2.63
C LEU A 139 11.52 12.94 -3.83
N GLN A 140 12.08 14.14 -3.68
CA GLN A 140 12.82 14.81 -4.75
C GLN A 140 14.05 14.00 -5.19
N HIS A 141 14.82 13.44 -4.24
CA HIS A 141 15.95 12.57 -4.55
C HIS A 141 15.53 11.27 -5.25
N ILE A 142 14.40 10.68 -4.85
CA ILE A 142 13.86 9.46 -5.45
C ILE A 142 13.42 9.72 -6.89
N ILE A 143 12.73 10.84 -7.14
CA ILE A 143 12.30 11.23 -8.48
C ILE A 143 13.49 11.33 -9.44
N THR A 144 14.58 11.95 -9.02
CA THR A 144 15.82 12.02 -9.84
C THR A 144 16.35 10.62 -10.17
N LYS A 145 16.38 9.69 -9.19
CA LYS A 145 16.82 8.32 -9.42
C LYS A 145 15.88 7.53 -10.35
N ILE A 146 14.57 7.76 -10.26
CA ILE A 146 13.58 7.15 -11.17
C ILE A 146 13.78 7.68 -12.59
N GLN A 147 13.99 8.98 -12.77
CA GLN A 147 14.24 9.59 -14.07
C GLN A 147 15.50 9.04 -14.74
N THR A 148 16.54 8.76 -13.96
CA THR A 148 17.78 8.16 -14.45
C THR A 148 17.74 6.63 -14.46
N LYS A 149 16.61 6.00 -14.16
CA LYS A 149 16.40 4.54 -14.09
C LYS A 149 17.48 3.85 -13.26
N THR A 150 17.81 4.41 -12.10
CA THR A 150 18.87 3.88 -11.22
C THR A 150 18.38 2.63 -10.51
N ASN A 151 19.05 1.50 -10.73
CA ASN A 151 18.75 0.21 -10.09
C ASN A 151 19.31 0.15 -8.68
N GLY A 152 18.60 -0.52 -7.77
CA GLY A 152 19.12 -0.81 -6.43
C GLY A 152 18.08 -0.73 -5.32
N ASP A 153 18.56 -0.91 -4.10
CA ASP A 153 17.74 -0.89 -2.88
C ASP A 153 18.11 0.31 -2.00
N PHE A 154 17.37 1.40 -2.15
CA PHE A 154 17.57 2.69 -1.49
C PHE A 154 16.61 2.89 -0.32
N VAL A 155 16.03 1.83 0.19
CA VAL A 155 15.10 1.87 1.33
C VAL A 155 15.85 2.23 2.62
N LYS A 156 15.36 3.25 3.32
CA LYS A 156 15.86 3.70 4.63
C LYS A 156 15.05 3.04 5.77
N GLY A 157 15.59 3.09 6.98
CA GLY A 157 14.89 2.62 8.19
C GLY A 157 14.70 1.10 8.25
N LYS A 158 15.60 0.34 7.61
CA LYS A 158 15.57 -1.14 7.63
C LYS A 158 15.90 -1.71 9.00
N LEU A 159 15.30 -2.84 9.30
CA LEU A 159 15.62 -3.68 10.46
C LEU A 159 15.96 -5.09 9.99
N PRO A 160 16.80 -5.83 10.75
CA PRO A 160 17.11 -7.22 10.45
C PRO A 160 15.85 -8.10 10.34
N VAL A 161 15.84 -9.01 9.38
CA VAL A 161 14.68 -9.88 9.11
C VAL A 161 14.31 -10.72 10.35
N CYS A 162 15.29 -11.22 11.07
CA CYS A 162 15.10 -12.02 12.29
C CYS A 162 14.29 -11.26 13.37
N ILE A 163 14.48 -9.94 13.48
CA ILE A 163 13.72 -9.09 14.42
C ILE A 163 12.29 -8.87 13.91
N CYS A 164 12.09 -8.78 12.59
CA CYS A 164 10.81 -8.43 11.99
C CYS A 164 9.84 -9.60 11.83
N VAL A 165 10.33 -10.84 11.68
CA VAL A 165 9.48 -12.00 11.29
C VAL A 165 8.35 -12.26 12.27
N LEU A 166 8.68 -12.50 13.55
CA LEU A 166 7.68 -12.87 14.56
C LEU A 166 6.72 -11.72 14.88
N PRO A 167 7.20 -10.49 15.20
CA PRO A 167 6.27 -9.39 15.49
C PRO A 167 5.40 -9.04 14.29
N SER A 168 5.97 -8.99 13.07
CA SER A 168 5.19 -8.67 11.88
C SER A 168 4.13 -9.73 11.60
N PHE A 169 4.45 -11.00 11.79
CA PHE A 169 3.49 -12.09 11.62
C PHE A 169 2.35 -11.98 12.64
N TYR A 170 2.68 -11.82 13.92
CA TYR A 170 1.69 -11.67 14.98
C TYR A 170 0.78 -10.47 14.75
N MET A 171 1.32 -9.27 14.60
CA MET A 171 0.54 -8.05 14.39
C MET A 171 -0.26 -8.09 13.09
N TYR A 172 0.33 -8.60 12.00
CA TYR A 172 -0.35 -8.74 10.72
C TYR A 172 -1.56 -9.68 10.78
N HIS A 173 -1.57 -10.65 11.71
CA HIS A 173 -2.68 -11.57 11.92
C HIS A 173 -3.69 -11.09 12.98
N THR A 174 -3.25 -10.42 14.03
CA THR A 174 -4.11 -9.99 15.16
C THR A 174 -4.92 -8.74 14.82
N GLU A 175 -4.32 -7.76 14.14
CA GLU A 175 -4.99 -6.51 13.76
C GLU A 175 -6.14 -6.66 12.74
N ARG A 176 -6.37 -7.87 12.27
CA ARG A 176 -7.56 -8.20 11.46
C ARG A 176 -8.83 -8.38 12.28
N LYS A 177 -8.72 -8.49 13.59
CA LYS A 177 -9.88 -8.69 14.45
C LYS A 177 -10.62 -7.35 14.59
N THR A 178 -11.82 -7.26 14.00
CA THR A 178 -12.67 -6.05 14.06
C THR A 178 -13.74 -6.13 15.15
N LYS A 179 -13.61 -7.06 16.11
CA LYS A 179 -14.61 -7.25 17.17
C LYS A 179 -14.82 -6.02 18.05
N HIS A 180 -13.79 -5.16 18.17
CA HIS A 180 -13.80 -3.91 18.93
C HIS A 180 -14.28 -2.71 18.13
N LEU A 181 -14.51 -2.86 16.82
CA LEU A 181 -15.05 -1.78 15.99
C LEU A 181 -16.57 -1.80 16.07
N SER A 182 -17.12 -0.77 16.67
CA SER A 182 -18.57 -0.54 16.76
C SER A 182 -18.95 0.78 16.10
N VAL A 183 -20.22 0.86 15.71
CA VAL A 183 -20.80 2.09 15.16
C VAL A 183 -21.57 2.78 16.28
N ASN A 184 -21.25 4.03 16.55
CA ASN A 184 -22.10 4.86 17.39
C ASN A 184 -23.32 5.29 16.54
N LYS A 185 -24.47 4.72 16.86
CA LYS A 185 -25.73 4.96 16.12
C LYS A 185 -26.26 6.37 16.32
N ASP A 186 -25.94 7.02 17.43
CA ASP A 186 -26.47 8.35 17.77
C ASP A 186 -25.83 9.45 16.90
N VAL A 187 -24.59 9.20 16.40
CA VAL A 187 -23.87 10.15 15.53
C VAL A 187 -23.80 9.69 14.07
N CYS A 188 -24.19 8.45 13.78
CA CYS A 188 -24.14 7.91 12.44
C CYS A 188 -25.35 8.37 11.63
N ILE A 189 -25.11 9.17 10.59
CA ILE A 189 -26.16 9.69 9.69
C ILE A 189 -26.54 8.70 8.57
N GLY A 190 -26.00 7.48 8.55
CA GLY A 190 -26.34 6.47 7.54
C GLY A 190 -25.89 6.76 6.10
N CYS A 191 -24.97 7.72 5.87
CA CYS A 191 -24.58 8.17 4.54
C CYS A 191 -23.86 7.12 3.65
N GLY A 192 -23.47 5.97 4.19
CA GLY A 192 -22.84 4.88 3.44
C GLY A 192 -21.42 5.14 2.94
N LEU A 193 -20.82 6.31 3.26
CA LEU A 193 -19.48 6.68 2.76
C LEU A 193 -18.40 5.70 3.20
N CYS A 194 -18.47 5.15 4.40
CA CYS A 194 -17.56 4.14 4.92
C CYS A 194 -17.61 2.83 4.11
N ALA A 195 -18.80 2.40 3.70
CA ALA A 195 -18.98 1.23 2.84
C ALA A 195 -18.46 1.51 1.41
N LYS A 196 -18.80 2.66 0.84
CA LYS A 196 -18.38 3.07 -0.51
C LYS A 196 -16.84 3.21 -0.61
N LYS A 197 -16.19 3.76 0.41
CA LYS A 197 -14.74 3.99 0.43
C LYS A 197 -13.94 2.78 0.91
N CYS A 198 -14.57 1.74 1.44
CA CYS A 198 -13.84 0.56 1.92
C CYS A 198 -13.09 -0.13 0.77
N PRO A 199 -11.75 -0.18 0.78
CA PRO A 199 -10.96 -0.72 -0.32
C PRO A 199 -11.17 -2.22 -0.53
N VAL A 200 -11.50 -2.95 0.52
CA VAL A 200 -11.74 -4.40 0.50
C VAL A 200 -13.25 -4.75 0.56
N GLN A 201 -14.14 -3.75 0.47
CA GLN A 201 -15.58 -3.91 0.55
C GLN A 201 -16.06 -4.71 1.78
N ALA A 202 -15.31 -4.61 2.88
CA ALA A 202 -15.61 -5.33 4.13
C ALA A 202 -16.69 -4.62 4.98
N ILE A 203 -17.23 -3.50 4.51
CA ILE A 203 -18.30 -2.76 5.17
C ILE A 203 -19.52 -2.81 4.28
N VAL A 204 -20.63 -3.28 4.82
CA VAL A 204 -21.95 -3.28 4.16
C VAL A 204 -22.93 -2.46 4.98
N MET A 205 -23.87 -1.80 4.32
CA MET A 205 -24.96 -1.11 5.02
C MET A 205 -26.08 -2.11 5.32
N LYS A 206 -26.49 -2.18 6.58
CA LYS A 206 -27.62 -2.98 7.05
C LYS A 206 -28.48 -2.10 7.96
N ASP A 207 -29.77 -2.01 7.70
CA ASP A 207 -30.73 -1.22 8.49
C ASP A 207 -30.30 0.25 8.69
N GLY A 208 -29.69 0.85 7.63
CA GLY A 208 -29.18 2.23 7.66
C GLY A 208 -27.82 2.42 8.32
N TYR A 209 -27.20 1.37 8.87
CA TYR A 209 -25.91 1.44 9.59
C TYR A 209 -24.82 0.56 8.95
N PRO A 210 -23.53 0.97 9.04
CA PRO A 210 -22.43 0.16 8.55
C PRO A 210 -22.18 -1.06 9.45
N VAL A 211 -22.07 -2.23 8.83
CA VAL A 211 -21.75 -3.50 9.49
C VAL A 211 -20.52 -4.11 8.80
N HIS A 212 -19.59 -4.64 9.59
CA HIS A 212 -18.44 -5.33 9.08
C HIS A 212 -18.81 -6.74 8.58
N SER A 213 -18.53 -7.03 7.30
CA SER A 213 -18.72 -8.37 6.73
C SER A 213 -17.53 -9.28 7.07
N PRO A 214 -17.74 -10.36 7.83
CA PRO A 214 -16.67 -11.29 8.17
C PRO A 214 -16.03 -11.98 6.96
N GLU A 215 -16.81 -12.25 5.93
CA GLU A 215 -16.39 -12.98 4.73
C GLU A 215 -15.44 -12.16 3.84
N LYS A 216 -15.65 -10.85 3.74
CA LYS A 216 -14.85 -9.95 2.91
C LYS A 216 -13.57 -9.44 3.58
N ARG A 217 -13.41 -9.65 4.89
CA ARG A 217 -12.21 -9.26 5.66
C ARG A 217 -10.91 -9.88 5.14
N ASN A 218 -11.00 -11.03 4.50
CA ASN A 218 -9.83 -11.77 4.03
C ASN A 218 -9.40 -11.40 2.61
N GLY A 219 -10.12 -10.52 1.91
CA GLY A 219 -9.84 -10.19 0.51
C GLY A 219 -9.97 -11.39 -0.45
N SER A 220 -10.50 -12.53 0.04
CA SER A 220 -10.48 -13.80 -0.67
C SER A 220 -11.71 -14.07 -1.54
N SER A 221 -12.78 -13.28 -1.41
CA SER A 221 -14.04 -13.59 -2.08
C SER A 221 -14.13 -13.20 -3.57
N GLY A 222 -13.08 -12.55 -4.12
CA GLY A 222 -13.06 -12.21 -5.55
C GLY A 222 -11.99 -12.93 -6.37
N LEU A 223 -10.95 -13.49 -5.73
CA LEU A 223 -9.78 -14.05 -6.41
C LEU A 223 -9.77 -15.60 -6.48
N THR A 224 -10.58 -16.28 -5.67
CA THR A 224 -10.62 -17.76 -5.66
C THR A 224 -11.48 -18.36 -6.77
N ALA A 225 -12.28 -17.58 -7.49
CA ALA A 225 -13.20 -18.10 -8.51
C ALA A 225 -12.54 -18.47 -9.85
N ARG A 226 -11.21 -18.26 -10.02
CA ARG A 226 -10.54 -18.53 -11.32
C ARG A 226 -9.39 -19.53 -11.29
N ARG A 227 -9.18 -20.29 -10.22
CA ARG A 227 -8.21 -21.41 -10.23
C ARG A 227 -8.75 -22.74 -10.72
N SER A 228 -10.00 -22.81 -11.18
CA SER A 228 -10.64 -24.06 -11.64
C SER A 228 -11.03 -24.05 -13.12
N ALA A 229 -10.42 -23.22 -13.95
CA ALA A 229 -10.64 -23.26 -15.41
C ALA A 229 -9.29 -23.07 -16.14
N SER A 230 -8.50 -24.11 -16.18
CA SER A 230 -7.49 -24.42 -17.20
C SER A 230 -7.15 -25.89 -17.12
#